data_15936b0dbd52fb6ff2951445ad2ec68c
#
_entry.id   15936b0dbd52fb6ff2951445ad2ec68c
#
_cell.length_a   1.000
_cell.length_b   1.000
_cell.length_c   1.000
_cell.angle_alpha   90.00
_cell.angle_beta   90.00
_cell.angle_gamma   90.00
#
_symmetry.space_group_name_H-M   'P 1'
#
loop_
_entity.id
_entity.type
_entity.pdbx_description
1 polymer ?
#
loop_
_entity_poly.entity_id
_entity_poly.type
_entity_poly.pdbx_seq_one_letter_code
_entity_poly.pdbx_strand_id
1 'polypeptide(L)'
;MVFNSIGVKLNLPGDNAIQLINQTIFWGGGMSDILEIIKARDPHEREFVQAVKEVLESVKPVLDQTPHYLQAAVLERIVEPERIVTFRVPWTDDQGNVQVNRGFCVEMSSAIGPYKTALRFHPSVNQSILKFLAFEQVFKNALTTMPLGGGAGGSDFDPKGKSDDEMMRFCQNFMRELYLHIGVNTDIIAGDIGVGSREIGYLFGMFKKLKNEFTGVLTGKGLNWGGSLIRAQAAGYGCVYFAAEMLATRNMTFDGQV
;
A
#
# COMPACT_ATOMS: atom_id res chain seq x y z
N MET A 1 -28.72 20.26 31.04
CA MET A 1 -29.84 20.26 30.10
C MET A 1 -29.81 18.95 29.35
N VAL A 2 -30.85 18.20 29.51
CA VAL A 2 -31.11 16.81 29.20
C VAL A 2 -31.16 16.60 27.68
N PHE A 3 -30.44 15.58 27.16
CA PHE A 3 -30.86 14.86 25.97
C PHE A 3 -31.14 13.42 26.34
N ASN A 4 -32.41 13.13 26.42
CA ASN A 4 -32.95 11.79 26.61
C ASN A 4 -33.30 11.19 25.25
N SER A 5 -32.77 9.99 25.03
CA SER A 5 -33.38 8.79 24.46
C SER A 5 -34.16 8.89 23.14
N ILE A 6 -33.55 8.34 22.11
CA ILE A 6 -34.28 7.50 21.13
C ILE A 6 -33.73 6.09 21.30
N GLY A 7 -34.48 5.24 22.00
CA GLY A 7 -34.16 3.83 22.19
C GLY A 7 -34.40 3.05 20.91
N VAL A 8 -33.41 2.87 20.11
CA VAL A 8 -33.35 1.79 19.10
C VAL A 8 -32.46 0.71 19.71
N LYS A 9 -33.06 -0.33 20.28
CA LYS A 9 -32.37 -1.59 20.57
C LYS A 9 -32.04 -2.25 19.21
N LEU A 10 -30.83 -2.01 18.70
CA LEU A 10 -30.25 -2.86 17.69
C LEU A 10 -29.83 -4.17 18.38
N ASN A 11 -30.63 -5.21 18.21
CA ASN A 11 -30.20 -6.59 18.49
C ASN A 11 -29.16 -6.96 17.43
N LEU A 12 -27.90 -6.62 17.65
CA LEU A 12 -26.79 -7.16 16.90
C LEU A 12 -26.37 -8.48 17.55
N PRO A 13 -26.23 -9.57 16.78
CA PRO A 13 -25.60 -10.78 17.29
C PRO A 13 -24.11 -10.51 17.43
N GLY A 14 -23.66 -10.08 18.61
CA GLY A 14 -22.29 -9.68 18.77
C GLY A 14 -21.84 -9.25 20.17
N ASP A 15 -22.66 -9.37 21.20
CA ASP A 15 -22.23 -9.04 22.57
C ASP A 15 -20.99 -9.84 23.03
N ASN A 16 -20.74 -11.00 22.45
CA ASN A 16 -19.53 -11.78 22.70
C ASN A 16 -18.27 -11.20 22.03
N ALA A 17 -18.40 -10.52 20.88
CA ALA A 17 -17.25 -9.95 20.16
C ALA A 17 -16.71 -8.69 20.87
N ILE A 18 -17.60 -7.83 21.36
CA ILE A 18 -17.22 -6.63 22.13
C ILE A 18 -16.64 -7.02 23.50
N GLN A 19 -17.17 -8.08 24.13
CA GLN A 19 -16.64 -8.60 25.37
C GLN A 19 -15.29 -9.30 25.21
N LEU A 20 -15.07 -10.01 24.10
CA LEU A 20 -13.76 -10.56 23.71
C LEU A 20 -12.74 -9.46 23.40
N ILE A 21 -13.12 -8.40 22.70
CA ILE A 21 -12.25 -7.25 22.44
C ILE A 21 -11.83 -6.56 23.74
N ASN A 22 -12.71 -6.44 24.72
CA ASN A 22 -12.42 -5.82 26.01
C ASN A 22 -11.65 -6.73 27.00
N GLN A 23 -11.66 -8.05 26.82
CA GLN A 23 -10.91 -8.99 27.66
C GLN A 23 -9.54 -9.37 27.10
N THR A 24 -9.23 -9.11 25.84
CA THR A 24 -7.99 -9.54 25.19
C THR A 24 -6.97 -8.42 24.99
N ILE A 25 -7.16 -7.24 25.57
CA ILE A 25 -6.12 -6.21 25.61
C ILE A 25 -5.13 -6.54 26.76
N PHE A 26 -4.53 -7.73 26.70
CA PHE A 26 -3.27 -8.01 27.37
C PHE A 26 -2.19 -8.07 26.28
N TRP A 27 -1.47 -6.99 26.11
CA TRP A 27 -0.30 -6.87 25.25
C TRP A 27 0.74 -7.90 25.70
N GLY A 28 0.93 -8.95 24.92
CA GLY A 28 1.82 -10.07 25.21
C GLY A 28 1.38 -11.39 24.58
N GLY A 29 0.42 -11.34 23.67
CA GLY A 29 -0.07 -12.50 22.93
C GLY A 29 0.94 -13.00 21.89
N GLY A 30 0.94 -14.32 21.64
CA GLY A 30 1.75 -14.92 20.57
C GLY A 30 1.23 -14.56 19.18
N MET A 31 1.93 -15.02 18.13
CA MET A 31 1.57 -14.76 16.72
C MET A 31 0.15 -15.19 16.34
N SER A 32 -0.38 -16.26 16.97
CA SER A 32 -1.78 -16.70 16.79
C SER A 32 -2.77 -15.64 17.21
N ASP A 33 -2.49 -14.92 18.28
CA ASP A 33 -3.40 -13.91 18.84
C ASP A 33 -3.48 -12.69 17.93
N ILE A 34 -2.37 -12.30 17.30
CA ILE A 34 -2.34 -11.18 16.32
C ILE A 34 -3.24 -11.49 15.13
N LEU A 35 -3.18 -12.70 14.58
CA LEU A 35 -4.04 -13.08 13.45
C LEU A 35 -5.52 -13.07 13.83
N GLU A 36 -5.87 -13.53 15.02
CA GLU A 36 -7.25 -13.48 15.49
C GLU A 36 -7.74 -12.05 15.75
N ILE A 37 -6.87 -11.18 16.28
CA ILE A 37 -7.17 -9.75 16.44
C ILE A 37 -7.45 -9.09 15.09
N ILE A 38 -6.60 -9.31 14.08
CA ILE A 38 -6.78 -8.73 12.74
C ILE A 38 -8.07 -9.24 12.10
N LYS A 39 -8.33 -10.55 12.16
CA LYS A 39 -9.57 -11.15 11.63
C LYS A 39 -10.82 -10.59 12.31
N ALA A 40 -10.75 -10.34 13.62
CA ALA A 40 -11.88 -9.77 14.35
C ALA A 40 -12.13 -8.29 14.02
N ARG A 41 -11.06 -7.52 13.79
CA ARG A 41 -11.15 -6.10 13.40
C ARG A 41 -11.65 -5.92 11.98
N ASP A 42 -11.04 -6.64 11.04
CA ASP A 42 -11.21 -6.47 9.60
C ASP A 42 -11.60 -7.80 8.93
N PRO A 43 -12.77 -8.38 9.22
CA PRO A 43 -13.15 -9.74 8.79
C PRO A 43 -13.28 -9.88 7.26
N HIS A 44 -13.34 -8.77 6.54
CA HIS A 44 -13.45 -8.73 5.08
C HIS A 44 -12.11 -8.55 4.36
N GLU A 45 -11.01 -8.34 5.08
CA GLU A 45 -9.69 -8.08 4.53
C GLU A 45 -8.86 -9.37 4.37
N ARG A 46 -9.37 -10.30 3.57
CA ARG A 46 -8.81 -11.66 3.42
C ARG A 46 -7.38 -11.66 2.88
N GLU A 47 -7.11 -10.85 1.87
CA GLU A 47 -5.79 -10.74 1.23
C GLU A 47 -4.75 -10.20 2.23
N PHE A 48 -5.13 -9.22 3.01
CA PHE A 48 -4.27 -8.68 4.06
C PHE A 48 -3.98 -9.70 5.16
N VAL A 49 -5.00 -10.40 5.66
CA VAL A 49 -4.85 -11.44 6.69
C VAL A 49 -3.93 -12.56 6.21
N GLN A 50 -4.05 -12.98 4.94
CA GLN A 50 -3.19 -13.99 4.35
C GLN A 50 -1.72 -13.53 4.32
N ALA A 51 -1.46 -12.33 3.82
CA ALA A 51 -0.09 -11.78 3.75
C ALA A 51 0.55 -11.65 5.14
N VAL A 52 -0.21 -11.18 6.13
CA VAL A 52 0.26 -11.12 7.52
C VAL A 52 0.65 -12.52 8.03
N LYS A 53 -0.18 -13.53 7.79
CA LYS A 53 0.11 -14.91 8.20
C LYS A 53 1.43 -15.40 7.62
N GLU A 54 1.63 -15.26 6.32
CA GLU A 54 2.84 -15.72 5.61
C GLU A 54 4.11 -15.04 6.12
N VAL A 55 4.04 -13.72 6.37
CA VAL A 55 5.18 -12.98 6.91
C VAL A 55 5.46 -13.37 8.35
N LEU A 56 4.44 -13.49 9.21
CA LEU A 56 4.63 -13.90 10.61
C LEU A 56 5.28 -15.29 10.71
N GLU A 57 4.86 -16.25 9.88
CA GLU A 57 5.49 -17.56 9.79
C GLU A 57 6.97 -17.46 9.41
N SER A 58 7.30 -16.56 8.48
CA SER A 58 8.66 -16.36 7.99
C SER A 58 9.58 -15.68 9.00
N VAL A 59 9.07 -14.73 9.79
CA VAL A 59 9.87 -14.00 10.80
C VAL A 59 9.92 -14.67 12.16
N LYS A 60 9.13 -15.72 12.37
CA LYS A 60 9.08 -16.48 13.64
C LYS A 60 10.46 -16.86 14.20
N PRO A 61 11.40 -17.41 13.43
CA PRO A 61 12.71 -17.78 13.97
C PRO A 61 13.49 -16.60 14.57
N VAL A 62 13.29 -15.39 14.03
CA VAL A 62 13.92 -14.17 14.55
C VAL A 62 13.24 -13.72 15.85
N LEU A 63 11.93 -13.80 15.91
CA LEU A 63 11.16 -13.44 17.12
C LEU A 63 11.46 -14.38 18.29
N ASP A 64 11.59 -15.68 18.02
CA ASP A 64 11.94 -16.66 19.04
C ASP A 64 13.34 -16.40 19.65
N GLN A 65 14.26 -15.83 18.86
CA GLN A 65 15.62 -15.47 19.31
C GLN A 65 15.70 -14.07 19.92
N THR A 66 14.66 -13.25 19.75
CA THR A 66 14.71 -11.82 20.09
C THR A 66 13.45 -11.39 20.87
N PRO A 67 13.27 -11.87 22.12
CA PRO A 67 12.04 -11.64 22.89
C PRO A 67 11.68 -10.18 23.12
N HIS A 68 12.64 -9.26 23.08
CA HIS A 68 12.37 -7.83 23.27
C HIS A 68 11.50 -7.25 22.14
N TYR A 69 11.46 -7.84 20.95
CA TYR A 69 10.54 -7.39 19.89
C TYR A 69 9.08 -7.65 20.27
N LEU A 70 8.80 -8.76 20.93
CA LEU A 70 7.46 -9.04 21.44
C LEU A 70 7.08 -8.09 22.58
N GLN A 71 8.02 -7.82 23.51
CA GLN A 71 7.81 -6.86 24.59
C GLN A 71 7.57 -5.43 24.09
N ALA A 72 8.16 -5.06 22.96
CA ALA A 72 7.98 -3.76 22.33
C ALA A 72 6.73 -3.70 21.42
N ALA A 73 5.91 -4.74 21.38
CA ALA A 73 4.72 -4.84 20.53
C ALA A 73 5.02 -4.53 19.04
N VAL A 74 6.18 -5.02 18.54
CA VAL A 74 6.61 -4.73 17.16
C VAL A 74 5.65 -5.31 16.15
N LEU A 75 5.14 -6.53 16.40
CA LEU A 75 4.21 -7.19 15.47
C LEU A 75 2.88 -6.46 15.40
N GLU A 76 2.33 -6.08 16.54
CA GLU A 76 1.07 -5.37 16.65
C GLU A 76 1.13 -4.02 15.91
N ARG A 77 2.25 -3.34 15.98
CA ARG A 77 2.47 -2.06 15.29
C ARG A 77 2.68 -2.20 13.80
N ILE A 78 3.39 -3.25 13.36
CA ILE A 78 3.71 -3.42 11.93
C ILE A 78 2.53 -3.93 11.10
N VAL A 79 1.54 -4.56 11.74
CA VAL A 79 0.31 -5.02 11.08
C VAL A 79 -0.79 -3.98 11.05
N GLU A 80 -0.64 -2.87 11.77
CA GLU A 80 -1.60 -1.77 11.78
C GLU A 80 -1.04 -0.60 10.97
N PRO A 81 -1.72 -0.10 9.93
CA PRO A 81 -1.29 1.07 9.18
C PRO A 81 -1.19 2.31 10.08
N GLU A 82 -0.15 3.11 9.91
CA GLU A 82 -0.06 4.41 10.58
C GLU A 82 -1.19 5.33 10.16
N ARG A 83 -1.62 5.23 8.88
CA ARG A 83 -2.74 6.00 8.34
C ARG A 83 -3.32 5.37 7.07
N ILE A 84 -4.64 5.51 6.90
CA ILE A 84 -5.34 5.20 5.65
C ILE A 84 -6.13 6.44 5.25
N VAL A 85 -5.92 6.88 4.01
CA VAL A 85 -6.68 7.96 3.39
C VAL A 85 -7.53 7.38 2.27
N THR A 86 -8.84 7.62 2.33
CA THR A 86 -9.78 7.24 1.28
C THR A 86 -10.48 8.48 0.78
N PHE A 87 -10.53 8.64 -0.54
CA PHE A 87 -11.13 9.82 -1.17
C PHE A 87 -11.90 9.46 -2.44
N ARG A 88 -12.81 10.34 -2.83
CA ARG A 88 -13.61 10.23 -4.05
C ARG A 88 -12.89 10.93 -5.19
N VAL A 89 -12.85 10.29 -6.37
CA VAL A 89 -12.25 10.82 -7.60
C VAL A 89 -13.33 10.97 -8.68
N PRO A 90 -14.01 12.14 -8.78
CA PRO A 90 -14.90 12.43 -9.89
C PRO A 90 -14.09 12.85 -11.11
N TRP A 91 -14.43 12.32 -12.29
CA TRP A 91 -13.81 12.69 -13.56
C TRP A 91 -14.83 12.59 -14.69
N THR A 92 -14.55 13.17 -15.86
CA THR A 92 -15.46 13.20 -17.00
C THR A 92 -14.89 12.35 -18.14
N ASP A 93 -15.69 11.42 -18.67
CA ASP A 93 -15.32 10.62 -19.84
C ASP A 93 -15.38 11.42 -21.16
N ASP A 94 -15.02 10.79 -22.27
CA ASP A 94 -15.02 11.46 -23.59
C ASP A 94 -16.42 11.75 -24.13
N GLN A 95 -17.46 11.10 -23.56
CA GLN A 95 -18.84 11.36 -23.88
C GLN A 95 -19.46 12.50 -23.05
N GLY A 96 -18.68 13.07 -22.10
CA GLY A 96 -19.14 14.14 -21.22
C GLY A 96 -19.85 13.66 -19.95
N ASN A 97 -19.91 12.34 -19.69
CA ASN A 97 -20.52 11.80 -18.49
C ASN A 97 -19.57 11.87 -17.30
N VAL A 98 -20.12 12.20 -16.13
CA VAL A 98 -19.37 12.19 -14.89
C VAL A 98 -19.24 10.76 -14.36
N GLN A 99 -18.01 10.32 -14.20
CA GLN A 99 -17.63 9.05 -13.59
C GLN A 99 -17.11 9.31 -12.18
N VAL A 100 -17.26 8.32 -11.29
CA VAL A 100 -16.78 8.42 -9.89
C VAL A 100 -16.06 7.15 -9.50
N ASN A 101 -14.79 7.29 -9.14
CA ASN A 101 -13.97 6.21 -8.59
C ASN A 101 -13.55 6.51 -7.15
N ARG A 102 -13.09 5.49 -6.46
CA ARG A 102 -12.46 5.61 -5.14
C ARG A 102 -10.96 5.67 -5.28
N GLY A 103 -10.34 6.60 -4.57
CA GLY A 103 -8.91 6.67 -4.38
C GLY A 103 -8.53 6.27 -2.96
N PHE A 104 -7.34 5.67 -2.80
CA PHE A 104 -6.80 5.22 -1.54
C PHE A 104 -5.31 5.52 -1.44
N CYS A 105 -4.85 5.81 -0.22
CA CYS A 105 -3.45 5.80 0.16
C CYS A 105 -3.31 5.14 1.53
N VAL A 106 -2.55 4.06 1.62
CA VAL A 106 -2.23 3.33 2.84
C VAL A 106 -0.79 3.59 3.21
N GLU A 107 -0.57 4.31 4.28
CA GLU A 107 0.72 4.59 4.88
C GLU A 107 0.95 3.58 6.00
N MET A 108 1.73 2.52 5.71
CA MET A 108 1.84 1.37 6.61
C MET A 108 2.85 1.58 7.71
N SER A 109 4.07 1.98 7.36
CA SER A 109 5.12 2.23 8.33
C SER A 109 6.16 3.20 7.78
N SER A 110 6.49 4.22 8.57
CA SER A 110 7.55 5.19 8.32
C SER A 110 8.78 4.99 9.22
N ALA A 111 8.88 3.87 9.92
CA ALA A 111 9.88 3.63 10.95
C ALA A 111 11.33 3.77 10.46
N ILE A 112 11.60 3.46 9.19
CA ILE A 112 12.95 3.55 8.60
C ILE A 112 13.09 4.65 7.55
N GLY A 113 12.05 5.42 7.27
CA GLY A 113 12.09 6.54 6.31
C GLY A 113 10.72 6.87 5.73
N PRO A 114 10.66 7.84 4.81
CA PRO A 114 9.42 8.19 4.11
C PRO A 114 8.75 6.96 3.51
N TYR A 115 7.42 6.95 3.49
CA TYR A 115 6.70 5.88 2.78
C TYR A 115 7.13 5.86 1.32
N LYS A 116 7.30 4.68 0.77
CA LYS A 116 7.43 4.49 -0.67
C LYS A 116 6.17 3.76 -1.13
N THR A 117 5.28 4.51 -1.75
CA THR A 117 3.96 4.05 -2.14
C THR A 117 3.93 3.58 -3.59
N ALA A 118 3.60 2.31 -3.80
CA ALA A 118 3.29 1.77 -5.13
C ALA A 118 1.84 2.12 -5.49
N LEU A 119 1.64 2.86 -6.59
CA LEU A 119 0.32 3.33 -7.03
C LEU A 119 -0.27 2.42 -8.10
N ARG A 120 -1.42 1.81 -7.82
CA ARG A 120 -2.11 0.85 -8.71
C ARG A 120 -3.45 1.38 -9.19
N PHE A 121 -3.70 1.34 -10.51
CA PHE A 121 -5.02 1.58 -11.10
C PHE A 121 -5.55 0.28 -11.70
N HIS A 122 -6.54 -0.31 -11.04
CA HIS A 122 -7.13 -1.56 -11.47
C HIS A 122 -8.52 -1.75 -10.81
N PRO A 123 -9.52 -2.32 -11.52
CA PRO A 123 -10.86 -2.52 -10.96
C PRO A 123 -10.92 -3.34 -9.65
N SER A 124 -9.94 -4.20 -9.42
CA SER A 124 -9.88 -5.00 -8.19
C SER A 124 -9.37 -4.23 -6.97
N VAL A 125 -8.89 -2.99 -7.13
CA VAL A 125 -8.33 -2.21 -6.02
C VAL A 125 -9.40 -1.94 -4.96
N ASN A 126 -9.08 -2.35 -3.75
CA ASN A 126 -9.85 -2.09 -2.54
C ASN A 126 -8.90 -1.91 -1.35
N GLN A 127 -9.42 -1.60 -0.18
CA GLN A 127 -8.63 -1.35 1.02
C GLN A 127 -7.80 -2.57 1.44
N SER A 128 -8.38 -3.79 1.41
CA SER A 128 -7.69 -5.03 1.77
C SER A 128 -6.45 -5.28 0.91
N ILE A 129 -6.60 -5.14 -0.42
CA ILE A 129 -5.50 -5.29 -1.37
C ILE A 129 -4.41 -4.24 -1.12
N LEU A 130 -4.78 -3.00 -0.83
CA LEU A 130 -3.78 -1.96 -0.58
C LEU A 130 -3.11 -2.10 0.78
N LYS A 131 -3.80 -2.53 1.83
CA LYS A 131 -3.18 -2.90 3.11
C LYS A 131 -2.17 -4.03 2.92
N PHE A 132 -2.55 -5.09 2.20
CA PHE A 132 -1.65 -6.19 1.84
C PHE A 132 -0.39 -5.69 1.12
N LEU A 133 -0.55 -4.90 0.04
CA LEU A 133 0.58 -4.37 -0.73
C LEU A 133 1.47 -3.42 0.10
N ALA A 134 0.86 -2.58 0.94
CA ALA A 134 1.59 -1.68 1.82
C ALA A 134 2.41 -2.44 2.86
N PHE A 135 1.83 -3.49 3.44
CA PHE A 135 2.49 -4.37 4.40
C PHE A 135 3.68 -5.10 3.77
N GLU A 136 3.52 -5.71 2.60
CA GLU A 136 4.64 -6.32 1.86
C GLU A 136 5.72 -5.30 1.51
N GLN A 137 5.31 -4.07 1.17
CA GLN A 137 6.24 -3.00 0.80
C GLN A 137 7.17 -2.62 1.97
N VAL A 138 6.71 -2.72 3.23
CA VAL A 138 7.57 -2.49 4.42
C VAL A 138 8.76 -3.43 4.40
N PHE A 139 8.54 -4.72 4.24
CA PHE A 139 9.61 -5.73 4.23
C PHE A 139 10.46 -5.63 2.97
N LYS A 140 9.84 -5.46 1.82
CA LYS A 140 10.55 -5.29 0.55
C LYS A 140 11.54 -4.12 0.60
N ASN A 141 11.11 -2.97 1.11
CA ASN A 141 11.95 -1.79 1.21
C ASN A 141 13.07 -1.97 2.25
N ALA A 142 12.78 -2.60 3.39
CA ALA A 142 13.79 -2.91 4.40
C ALA A 142 14.94 -3.78 3.83
N LEU A 143 14.62 -4.73 2.96
CA LEU A 143 15.62 -5.60 2.31
C LEU A 143 16.51 -4.85 1.29
N THR A 144 16.14 -3.66 0.87
CA THR A 144 16.98 -2.84 -0.05
C THR A 144 18.08 -2.08 0.66
N THR A 145 18.08 -2.05 1.99
CA THR A 145 18.96 -1.22 2.83
C THR A 145 18.76 0.31 2.66
N MET A 146 17.81 0.73 1.85
CA MET A 146 17.47 2.14 1.67
C MET A 146 16.55 2.62 2.81
N PRO A 147 16.66 3.88 3.25
CA PRO A 147 15.83 4.44 4.31
C PRO A 147 14.43 4.79 3.76
N LEU A 148 13.65 3.78 3.43
CA LEU A 148 12.32 3.89 2.85
C LEU A 148 11.31 3.06 3.65
N GLY A 149 10.26 3.70 4.09
CA GLY A 149 9.10 3.06 4.68
C GLY A 149 8.21 2.36 3.66
N GLY A 150 7.10 1.78 4.09
CA GLY A 150 6.17 1.04 3.24
C GLY A 150 4.81 1.70 3.13
N GLY A 151 4.31 1.78 1.89
CA GLY A 151 2.98 2.25 1.57
C GLY A 151 2.44 1.66 0.27
N ALA A 152 1.15 1.76 0.05
CA ALA A 152 0.50 1.46 -1.22
C ALA A 152 -0.69 2.38 -1.44
N GLY A 153 -0.91 2.76 -2.68
CA GLY A 153 -2.05 3.59 -3.06
C GLY A 153 -2.69 3.09 -4.34
N GLY A 154 -3.81 3.67 -4.71
CA GLY A 154 -4.46 3.32 -5.96
C GLY A 154 -5.90 3.70 -6.06
N SER A 155 -6.52 3.19 -7.12
CA SER A 155 -7.94 3.40 -7.41
C SER A 155 -8.53 2.18 -8.08
N ASP A 156 -9.84 1.98 -7.88
CA ASP A 156 -10.67 1.03 -8.62
C ASP A 156 -10.93 1.44 -10.08
N PHE A 157 -10.26 2.47 -10.56
CA PHE A 157 -10.30 2.91 -11.95
C PHE A 157 -9.68 1.87 -12.89
N ASP A 158 -10.39 1.56 -13.98
CA ASP A 158 -9.87 0.69 -15.04
C ASP A 158 -9.22 1.52 -16.16
N PRO A 159 -7.88 1.48 -16.32
CA PRO A 159 -7.18 2.20 -17.37
C PRO A 159 -7.34 1.60 -18.76
N LYS A 160 -7.85 0.35 -18.88
CA LYS A 160 -7.98 -0.33 -20.16
C LYS A 160 -9.02 0.34 -21.05
N GLY A 161 -8.64 0.61 -22.29
CA GLY A 161 -9.54 1.21 -23.27
C GLY A 161 -9.83 2.69 -23.05
N LYS A 162 -9.18 3.34 -22.09
CA LYS A 162 -9.32 4.78 -21.86
C LYS A 162 -8.44 5.57 -22.81
N SER A 163 -8.97 6.69 -23.31
CA SER A 163 -8.19 7.65 -24.10
C SER A 163 -7.12 8.35 -23.24
N ASP A 164 -6.13 8.97 -23.89
CA ASP A 164 -5.13 9.78 -23.18
C ASP A 164 -5.76 10.95 -22.44
N ASP A 165 -6.82 11.54 -22.98
CA ASP A 165 -7.55 12.65 -22.35
C ASP A 165 -8.34 12.18 -21.12
N GLU A 166 -8.99 11.01 -21.19
CA GLU A 166 -9.64 10.40 -20.03
C GLU A 166 -8.63 10.09 -18.92
N MET A 167 -7.50 9.46 -19.28
CA MET A 167 -6.42 9.18 -18.34
C MET A 167 -5.86 10.45 -17.70
N MET A 168 -5.66 11.49 -18.49
CA MET A 168 -5.17 12.78 -17.98
C MET A 168 -6.19 13.39 -17.00
N ARG A 169 -7.46 13.45 -17.35
CA ARG A 169 -8.51 13.97 -16.47
C ARG A 169 -8.62 13.19 -15.16
N PHE A 170 -8.59 11.86 -15.25
CA PHE A 170 -8.59 11.00 -14.07
C PHE A 170 -7.37 11.25 -13.18
N CYS A 171 -6.15 11.18 -13.73
CA CYS A 171 -4.91 11.40 -12.99
C CYS A 171 -4.86 12.78 -12.32
N GLN A 172 -5.32 13.82 -13.03
CA GLN A 172 -5.37 15.18 -12.46
C GLN A 172 -6.33 15.25 -11.27
N ASN A 173 -7.52 14.66 -11.38
CA ASN A 173 -8.49 14.66 -10.28
C ASN A 173 -8.04 13.77 -9.11
N PHE A 174 -7.41 12.62 -9.38
CA PHE A 174 -6.80 11.79 -8.36
C PHE A 174 -5.72 12.56 -7.59
N MET A 175 -4.84 13.28 -8.29
CA MET A 175 -3.77 14.04 -7.67
C MET A 175 -4.29 15.25 -6.85
N ARG A 176 -5.44 15.82 -7.19
CA ARG A 176 -6.05 16.92 -6.40
C ARG A 176 -6.36 16.51 -4.95
N GLU A 177 -6.65 15.25 -4.73
CA GLU A 177 -6.85 14.71 -3.38
C GLU A 177 -5.53 14.24 -2.76
N LEU A 178 -4.73 13.51 -3.55
CA LEU A 178 -3.53 12.87 -3.06
C LEU A 178 -2.42 13.86 -2.67
N TYR A 179 -2.29 15.00 -3.35
CA TYR A 179 -1.14 15.94 -3.18
C TYR A 179 -0.97 16.47 -1.75
N LEU A 180 -2.03 16.44 -0.94
CA LEU A 180 -2.00 16.86 0.46
C LEU A 180 -1.24 15.88 1.37
N HIS A 181 -1.10 14.63 0.93
CA HIS A 181 -0.59 13.52 1.71
C HIS A 181 0.81 13.06 1.28
N ILE A 182 1.32 13.55 0.16
CA ILE A 182 2.59 13.10 -0.43
C ILE A 182 3.67 14.20 -0.41
N GLY A 183 4.91 13.77 -0.43
CA GLY A 183 6.08 14.67 -0.45
C GLY A 183 7.38 13.89 -0.38
N VAL A 184 8.49 14.54 -0.72
CA VAL A 184 9.83 13.90 -0.76
C VAL A 184 10.29 13.38 0.61
N ASN A 185 9.76 13.94 1.69
CA ASN A 185 10.11 13.57 3.06
C ASN A 185 8.97 12.85 3.80
N THR A 186 7.86 12.58 3.11
CA THR A 186 6.66 11.97 3.71
C THR A 186 6.28 10.70 2.97
N ASP A 187 5.85 10.82 1.72
CA ASP A 187 5.42 9.68 0.89
C ASP A 187 5.84 9.87 -0.56
N ILE A 188 6.66 8.96 -1.06
CA ILE A 188 7.23 8.98 -2.42
C ILE A 188 6.46 7.98 -3.28
N ILE A 189 5.84 8.47 -4.33
CA ILE A 189 4.99 7.69 -5.23
C ILE A 189 5.81 6.99 -6.33
N ALA A 190 5.52 5.74 -6.57
CA ALA A 190 6.03 4.96 -7.71
C ALA A 190 4.89 4.30 -8.47
N GLY A 191 5.07 4.05 -9.76
CA GLY A 191 4.11 3.30 -10.56
C GLY A 191 4.06 1.81 -10.19
N ASP A 192 2.88 1.22 -10.36
CA ASP A 192 2.59 -0.20 -10.27
C ASP A 192 1.60 -0.57 -11.40
N ILE A 193 0.82 -1.65 -11.28
CA ILE A 193 -0.14 -2.08 -12.30
C ILE A 193 -1.06 -0.92 -12.70
N GLY A 194 -1.18 -0.66 -14.01
CA GLY A 194 -2.00 0.40 -14.57
C GLY A 194 -1.45 1.82 -14.41
N VAL A 195 -0.25 1.98 -13.86
CA VAL A 195 0.42 3.28 -13.67
C VAL A 195 1.83 3.22 -14.26
N GLY A 196 1.96 3.57 -15.52
CA GLY A 196 3.21 3.68 -16.24
C GLY A 196 3.75 5.11 -16.28
N SER A 197 4.74 5.33 -17.17
CA SER A 197 5.37 6.65 -17.32
C SER A 197 4.42 7.74 -17.79
N ARG A 198 3.40 7.40 -18.60
CA ARG A 198 2.33 8.31 -19.02
C ARG A 198 1.54 8.82 -17.84
N GLU A 199 1.00 7.92 -17.01
CA GLU A 199 0.23 8.24 -15.81
C GLU A 199 1.08 9.05 -14.82
N ILE A 200 2.32 8.64 -14.60
CA ILE A 200 3.28 9.40 -13.76
C ILE A 200 3.47 10.82 -14.31
N GLY A 201 3.50 10.99 -15.63
CA GLY A 201 3.57 12.32 -16.24
C GLY A 201 2.39 13.21 -15.91
N TYR A 202 1.17 12.69 -16.04
CA TYR A 202 -0.06 13.43 -15.69
C TYR A 202 -0.15 13.75 -14.19
N LEU A 203 0.18 12.77 -13.34
CA LEU A 203 0.21 12.94 -11.89
C LEU A 203 1.24 13.99 -11.45
N PHE A 204 2.47 13.90 -11.97
CA PHE A 204 3.54 14.84 -11.64
C PHE A 204 3.24 16.26 -12.13
N GLY A 205 2.72 16.38 -13.36
CA GLY A 205 2.33 17.68 -13.92
C GLY A 205 1.29 18.38 -13.04
N MET A 206 0.31 17.62 -12.53
CA MET A 206 -0.71 18.16 -11.63
C MET A 206 -0.15 18.49 -10.24
N PHE A 207 0.69 17.62 -9.66
CA PHE A 207 1.38 17.87 -8.40
C PHE A 207 2.18 19.18 -8.46
N LYS A 208 3.01 19.32 -9.50
CA LYS A 208 3.79 20.53 -9.74
C LYS A 208 2.91 21.78 -9.81
N LYS A 209 1.76 21.69 -10.48
CA LYS A 209 0.82 22.79 -10.59
C LYS A 209 0.22 23.17 -9.24
N LEU A 210 -0.15 22.20 -8.40
CA LEU A 210 -0.80 22.43 -7.11
C LEU A 210 0.19 22.92 -6.04
N LYS A 211 1.38 22.33 -5.98
CA LYS A 211 2.42 22.67 -4.98
C LYS A 211 3.34 23.80 -5.42
N ASN A 212 3.44 24.08 -6.72
CA ASN A 212 4.44 24.95 -7.31
C ASN A 212 5.89 24.50 -7.00
N GLU A 213 6.10 23.18 -6.96
CA GLU A 213 7.37 22.56 -6.62
C GLU A 213 7.80 21.55 -7.70
N PHE A 214 9.11 21.50 -7.99
CA PHE A 214 9.70 20.49 -8.85
C PHE A 214 10.61 19.60 -8.00
N THR A 215 10.05 18.52 -7.45
CA THR A 215 10.71 17.66 -6.45
C THR A 215 10.70 16.19 -6.84
N GLY A 216 11.40 15.37 -6.05
CA GLY A 216 11.50 13.92 -6.22
C GLY A 216 10.30 13.11 -5.73
N VAL A 217 9.13 13.73 -5.51
CA VAL A 217 7.94 13.11 -4.91
C VAL A 217 7.38 11.93 -5.70
N LEU A 218 7.58 11.89 -7.03
CA LEU A 218 7.20 10.75 -7.88
C LEU A 218 8.44 10.17 -8.57
N THR A 219 8.52 8.84 -8.63
CA THR A 219 9.51 8.10 -9.42
C THR A 219 8.90 7.66 -10.76
N GLY A 220 9.74 7.20 -11.71
CA GLY A 220 9.27 6.78 -13.04
C GLY A 220 9.07 7.93 -14.02
N LYS A 221 9.62 9.10 -13.72
CA LYS A 221 9.65 10.27 -14.62
C LYS A 221 10.57 10.05 -15.82
N GLY A 222 10.32 10.76 -16.91
CA GLY A 222 11.24 10.80 -18.05
C GLY A 222 12.58 11.45 -17.68
N LEU A 223 13.67 11.04 -18.34
CA LEU A 223 15.02 11.53 -18.06
C LEU A 223 15.16 13.04 -18.19
N ASN A 224 14.46 13.64 -19.14
CA ASN A 224 14.48 15.06 -19.42
C ASN A 224 13.69 15.93 -18.42
N TRP A 225 13.01 15.31 -17.45
CA TRP A 225 12.27 16.00 -16.40
C TRP A 225 12.38 15.34 -15.02
N GLY A 226 13.59 14.90 -14.69
CA GLY A 226 13.99 14.48 -13.35
C GLY A 226 13.89 12.98 -13.08
N GLY A 227 13.83 12.14 -14.13
CA GLY A 227 13.83 10.69 -14.02
C GLY A 227 15.23 10.08 -13.86
N SER A 228 15.26 8.80 -13.49
CA SER A 228 16.48 8.01 -13.34
C SER A 228 16.71 7.10 -14.56
N LEU A 229 17.97 6.81 -14.86
CA LEU A 229 18.36 5.79 -15.85
C LEU A 229 17.87 4.40 -15.39
N ILE A 230 17.60 3.52 -16.38
CA ILE A 230 17.29 2.09 -16.18
C ILE A 230 16.08 1.83 -15.26
N ARG A 231 15.16 2.80 -15.08
CA ARG A 231 14.00 2.60 -14.21
C ARG A 231 12.99 1.61 -14.80
N ALA A 232 12.72 1.67 -16.10
CA ALA A 232 11.75 0.80 -16.76
C ALA A 232 12.21 -0.66 -16.77
N GLN A 233 13.50 -0.89 -17.00
CA GLN A 233 14.11 -2.21 -17.12
C GLN A 233 14.51 -2.82 -15.76
N ALA A 234 14.59 -2.03 -14.70
CA ALA A 234 15.15 -2.44 -13.41
C ALA A 234 14.47 -3.67 -12.81
N ALA A 235 13.13 -3.76 -12.92
CA ALA A 235 12.37 -4.91 -12.41
C ALA A 235 12.72 -6.21 -13.17
N GLY A 236 12.87 -6.14 -14.51
CA GLY A 236 13.26 -7.30 -15.33
C GLY A 236 14.67 -7.77 -15.01
N TYR A 237 15.64 -6.88 -14.96
CA TYR A 237 17.00 -7.23 -14.55
C TYR A 237 17.04 -7.84 -13.14
N GLY A 238 16.35 -7.23 -12.19
CA GLY A 238 16.29 -7.74 -10.82
C GLY A 238 15.70 -9.14 -10.74
N CYS A 239 14.65 -9.43 -11.51
CA CYS A 239 14.05 -10.75 -11.60
C CYS A 239 15.05 -11.81 -12.11
N VAL A 240 15.77 -11.48 -13.20
CA VAL A 240 16.79 -12.39 -13.79
C VAL A 240 17.94 -12.62 -12.82
N TYR A 241 18.48 -11.57 -12.19
CA TYR A 241 19.57 -11.72 -11.22
C TYR A 241 19.13 -12.55 -10.02
N PHE A 242 17.93 -12.31 -9.48
CA PHE A 242 17.43 -13.08 -8.37
C PHE A 242 17.24 -14.57 -8.73
N ALA A 243 16.72 -14.86 -9.93
CA ALA A 243 16.58 -16.24 -10.41
C ALA A 243 17.95 -16.92 -10.58
N ALA A 244 18.96 -16.20 -11.08
CA ALA A 244 20.32 -16.73 -11.18
C ALA A 244 20.90 -17.12 -9.80
N GLU A 245 20.74 -16.24 -8.80
CA GLU A 245 21.19 -16.53 -7.43
C GLU A 245 20.43 -17.70 -6.81
N MET A 246 19.12 -17.80 -7.05
CA MET A 246 18.33 -18.95 -6.60
C MET A 246 18.81 -20.28 -7.23
N LEU A 247 19.12 -20.31 -8.51
CA LEU A 247 19.68 -21.48 -9.18
C LEU A 247 21.06 -21.84 -8.62
N ALA A 248 21.90 -20.85 -8.36
CA ALA A 248 23.23 -21.02 -7.81
C ALA A 248 23.20 -21.72 -6.43
N THR A 249 22.17 -21.50 -5.59
CA THR A 249 22.00 -22.21 -4.31
C THR A 249 21.84 -23.73 -4.48
N ARG A 250 21.49 -24.18 -5.70
CA ARG A 250 21.34 -25.60 -6.08
C ARG A 250 22.42 -26.08 -7.04
N ASN A 251 23.50 -25.30 -7.21
CA ASN A 251 24.55 -25.53 -8.21
C ASN A 251 24.01 -25.67 -9.65
N MET A 252 23.00 -24.88 -9.98
CA MET A 252 22.37 -24.84 -11.30
C MET A 252 22.61 -23.49 -11.98
N THR A 253 22.52 -23.44 -13.30
CA THR A 253 22.54 -22.23 -14.13
C THR A 253 21.30 -22.19 -15.00
N PHE A 254 21.10 -21.12 -15.79
CA PHE A 254 20.01 -21.07 -16.77
C PHE A 254 20.18 -22.05 -17.94
N ASP A 255 21.39 -22.53 -18.19
CA ASP A 255 21.67 -23.43 -19.33
C ASP A 255 20.85 -24.72 -19.19
N GLY A 256 20.08 -25.05 -20.22
CA GLY A 256 19.26 -26.26 -20.26
C GLY A 256 18.03 -26.25 -19.38
N GLN A 257 17.66 -25.10 -18.79
CA GLN A 257 16.41 -24.97 -18.01
C GLN A 257 15.27 -24.50 -18.95
N VAL A 258 14.04 -24.95 -18.67
CA VAL A 258 12.80 -24.60 -19.40
C VAL A 258 11.86 -23.86 -18.47
#